data_35011a721b10c7ed90339feaa7ad159d
#
_entry.id   35011a721b10c7ed90339feaa7ad159d
#
_cell.length_a   1.000
_cell.length_b   1.000
_cell.length_c   1.000
_cell.angle_alpha   90.00
_cell.angle_beta   90.00
_cell.angle_gamma   90.00
#
_symmetry.space_group_name_H-M   'P 1'
#
loop_
_entity.id
_entity.type
_entity.pdbx_description
1 polymer ?
#
loop_
_entity_poly.entity_id
_entity_poly.type
_entity_poly.pdbx_seq_one_letter_code
_entity_poly.pdbx_strand_id
1 'polypeptide(L)'
;MLEPWARQTLAAACQHGETILLSMDQTDLGNRFAILMISLGVGHRALPLAWAVEAGPANLGFTTQQALLERVRAWLPAGAEVLLCADRFYPSVDLFQWLAAQPGWHYRLRLKGNLNVDPGFGEITTTGALAQGHSERYLSNVWLFNEGVPTNLAIWHEPGHPEPWIIAMNDPPHRATVQDYACRWGIEPMFSDFKSRGFQLEDTQLQAADRLDRLLLIMTLAMYW
;
A
#
# COMPACT_ATOMS: atom_id res chain seq x y z
N MET A 1 -4.92 14.20 -17.74
CA MET A 1 -3.69 15.01 -17.83
C MET A 1 -2.47 14.26 -17.28
N LEU A 2 -2.56 13.58 -16.17
CA LEU A 2 -1.45 12.83 -15.55
C LEU A 2 -1.08 11.53 -16.30
N GLU A 3 -2.02 10.87 -16.97
CA GLU A 3 -1.84 9.54 -17.56
C GLU A 3 -0.62 9.37 -18.50
N PRO A 4 -0.38 10.25 -19.51
CA PRO A 4 0.75 10.03 -20.42
C PRO A 4 2.08 9.98 -19.68
N TRP A 5 2.18 10.82 -18.69
CA TRP A 5 3.34 10.97 -17.85
C TRP A 5 3.49 9.80 -16.84
N ALA A 6 2.38 9.36 -16.20
CA ALA A 6 2.39 8.16 -15.36
C ALA A 6 2.81 6.92 -16.15
N ARG A 7 2.31 6.76 -17.40
CA ARG A 7 2.71 5.66 -18.30
C ARG A 7 4.21 5.70 -18.61
N GLN A 8 4.74 6.87 -18.93
CA GLN A 8 6.18 7.02 -19.23
C GLN A 8 7.04 6.66 -18.00
N THR A 9 6.64 7.13 -16.81
CA THR A 9 7.35 6.86 -15.57
C THR A 9 7.30 5.38 -15.18
N LEU A 10 6.13 4.75 -15.30
CA LEU A 10 5.98 3.32 -15.04
C LEU A 10 6.79 2.47 -16.04
N ALA A 11 6.81 2.86 -17.32
CA ALA A 11 7.63 2.19 -18.33
C ALA A 11 9.13 2.33 -18.04
N ALA A 12 9.57 3.50 -17.57
CA ALA A 12 10.96 3.70 -17.15
C ALA A 12 11.32 2.89 -15.90
N ALA A 13 10.39 2.74 -14.95
CA ALA A 13 10.61 2.01 -13.70
C ALA A 13 10.79 0.48 -13.88
N CYS A 14 10.39 -0.09 -15.04
CA CYS A 14 10.57 -1.52 -15.33
C CYS A 14 11.34 -1.76 -16.62
N GLN A 15 12.11 -0.78 -17.09
CA GLN A 15 12.80 -0.85 -18.40
C GLN A 15 13.73 -2.03 -18.55
N HIS A 16 14.33 -2.52 -17.47
CA HIS A 16 15.25 -3.64 -17.45
C HIS A 16 14.69 -4.89 -16.76
N GLY A 17 13.36 -4.98 -16.63
CA GLY A 17 12.68 -6.08 -15.98
C GLY A 17 12.56 -5.93 -14.46
N GLU A 18 12.76 -4.71 -13.93
CA GLU A 18 12.55 -4.44 -12.51
C GLU A 18 11.06 -4.52 -12.13
N THR A 19 10.78 -4.97 -10.92
CA THR A 19 9.45 -4.96 -10.34
C THR A 19 9.02 -3.53 -10.00
N ILE A 20 7.85 -3.13 -10.48
CA ILE A 20 7.25 -1.83 -10.15
C ILE A 20 6.77 -1.84 -8.71
N LEU A 21 7.33 -0.98 -7.89
CA LEU A 21 7.01 -0.87 -6.49
C LEU A 21 5.90 0.15 -6.28
N LEU A 22 4.74 -0.31 -5.81
CA LEU A 22 3.61 0.55 -5.49
C LEU A 22 3.37 0.60 -3.97
N SER A 23 3.12 1.78 -3.45
CA SER A 23 2.65 1.98 -2.08
C SER A 23 1.25 2.57 -2.09
N MET A 24 0.35 2.03 -1.27
CA MET A 24 -1.00 2.55 -1.07
C MET A 24 -1.13 3.00 0.38
N ASP A 25 -1.46 4.27 0.58
CA ASP A 25 -1.67 4.83 1.92
C ASP A 25 -2.61 6.03 1.88
N GLN A 26 -3.21 6.34 3.05
CA GLN A 26 -4.09 7.48 3.23
C GLN A 26 -3.41 8.53 4.11
N THR A 27 -3.67 9.78 3.81
CA THR A 27 -3.30 10.89 4.68
C THR A 27 -4.49 11.82 4.85
N ASP A 28 -4.64 12.38 6.06
CA ASP A 28 -5.73 13.30 6.34
C ASP A 28 -5.22 14.74 6.35
N LEU A 29 -6.06 15.65 5.88
CA LEU A 29 -5.84 17.07 5.95
C LEU A 29 -6.76 17.69 7.02
N GLY A 30 -6.34 17.50 8.28
CA GLY A 30 -7.18 17.78 9.43
C GLY A 30 -8.51 17.01 9.36
N ASN A 31 -9.61 17.67 9.73
CA ASN A 31 -10.96 17.09 9.61
C ASN A 31 -11.65 17.45 8.27
N ARG A 32 -10.92 18.05 7.33
CA ARG A 32 -11.50 18.59 6.08
C ARG A 32 -11.52 17.58 4.96
N PHE A 33 -10.45 16.80 4.82
CA PHE A 33 -10.28 15.85 3.71
C PHE A 33 -9.51 14.62 4.14
N ALA A 34 -9.89 13.49 3.57
CA ALA A 34 -9.10 12.27 3.50
C ALA A 34 -8.57 12.10 2.07
N ILE A 35 -7.30 11.74 1.93
CA ILE A 35 -6.62 11.57 0.64
C ILE A 35 -6.00 10.18 0.60
N LEU A 36 -6.62 9.28 -0.17
CA LEU A 36 -6.02 7.97 -0.48
C LEU A 36 -5.13 8.12 -1.71
N MET A 37 -3.93 7.58 -1.65
CA MET A 37 -2.94 7.71 -2.72
C MET A 37 -2.27 6.39 -3.04
N ILE A 38 -2.06 6.14 -4.35
CA ILE A 38 -1.14 5.13 -4.85
C ILE A 38 0.06 5.85 -5.43
N SER A 39 1.25 5.45 -4.99
CA SER A 39 2.51 6.05 -5.40
C SER A 39 3.49 5.00 -5.92
N LEU A 40 4.38 5.41 -6.82
CA LEU A 40 5.53 4.65 -7.30
C LEU A 40 6.72 4.86 -6.35
N GLY A 41 7.30 3.78 -5.85
CA GLY A 41 8.54 3.83 -5.09
C GLY A 41 9.74 4.12 -6.01
N VAL A 42 10.54 5.12 -5.65
CA VAL A 42 11.78 5.48 -6.35
C VAL A 42 12.88 5.68 -5.32
N GLY A 43 13.75 4.68 -5.13
CA GLY A 43 14.72 4.67 -4.06
C GLY A 43 14.06 4.77 -2.68
N HIS A 44 14.39 5.81 -1.92
CA HIS A 44 13.80 6.06 -0.58
C HIS A 44 12.63 7.06 -0.62
N ARG A 45 12.11 7.37 -1.79
CA ARG A 45 11.02 8.32 -2.01
C ARG A 45 9.88 7.64 -2.75
N ALA A 46 8.74 8.32 -2.81
CA ALA A 46 7.61 7.90 -3.60
C ALA A 46 7.13 9.05 -4.49
N LEU A 47 6.60 8.69 -5.65
CA LEU A 47 6.01 9.62 -6.61
C LEU A 47 4.52 9.30 -6.74
N PRO A 48 3.60 10.29 -6.55
CA PRO A 48 2.17 10.07 -6.69
C PRO A 48 1.81 9.61 -8.10
N LEU A 49 0.97 8.58 -8.20
CA LEU A 49 0.42 8.12 -9.48
C LEU A 49 -1.08 8.39 -9.58
N ALA A 50 -1.83 8.00 -8.57
CA ALA A 50 -3.28 8.13 -8.54
C ALA A 50 -3.74 8.43 -7.11
N TRP A 51 -4.79 9.23 -6.99
CA TRP A 51 -5.37 9.57 -5.69
C TRP A 51 -6.89 9.76 -5.78
N ALA A 52 -7.53 9.69 -4.62
CA ALA A 52 -8.90 10.10 -4.41
C ALA A 52 -8.97 11.03 -3.19
N VAL A 53 -9.78 12.07 -3.31
CA VAL A 53 -10.02 13.04 -2.25
C VAL A 53 -11.47 12.94 -1.80
N GLU A 54 -11.66 12.73 -0.51
CA GLU A 54 -12.99 12.73 0.11
C GLU A 54 -13.11 13.85 1.13
N ALA A 55 -14.27 14.50 1.16
CA ALA A 55 -14.54 15.57 2.12
C ALA A 55 -14.83 14.97 3.51
N GLY A 56 -14.29 15.59 4.54
CA GLY A 56 -14.43 15.15 5.93
C GLY A 56 -13.46 14.04 6.33
N PRO A 57 -13.52 13.59 7.59
CA PRO A 57 -12.77 12.46 8.09
C PRO A 57 -13.41 11.18 7.53
N ALA A 58 -12.73 10.50 6.62
CA ALA A 58 -13.22 9.28 5.99
C ALA A 58 -12.12 8.20 5.96
N ASN A 59 -12.53 6.94 6.11
CA ASN A 59 -11.71 5.80 5.68
C ASN A 59 -12.17 5.40 4.28
N LEU A 60 -11.33 5.63 3.28
CA LEU A 60 -11.67 5.29 1.90
C LEU A 60 -11.67 3.78 1.74
N GLY A 61 -12.87 3.21 1.59
CA GLY A 61 -13.11 1.77 1.52
C GLY A 61 -12.64 1.14 0.22
N PHE A 62 -12.83 -0.18 0.10
CA PHE A 62 -12.31 -0.98 -0.99
C PHE A 62 -12.76 -0.48 -2.37
N THR A 63 -13.99 -0.01 -2.54
CA THR A 63 -14.47 0.53 -3.83
C THR A 63 -13.57 1.64 -4.37
N THR A 64 -13.15 2.57 -3.51
CA THR A 64 -12.22 3.65 -3.90
C THR A 64 -10.81 3.12 -4.13
N GLN A 65 -10.33 2.20 -3.30
CA GLN A 65 -9.04 1.53 -3.47
C GLN A 65 -8.99 0.81 -4.82
N GLN A 66 -10.01 0.02 -5.14
CA GLN A 66 -10.12 -0.71 -6.40
C GLN A 66 -10.11 0.25 -7.61
N ALA A 67 -10.88 1.34 -7.55
CA ALA A 67 -10.91 2.31 -8.64
C ALA A 67 -9.53 2.92 -8.91
N LEU A 68 -8.73 3.20 -7.87
CA LEU A 68 -7.38 3.70 -8.03
C LEU A 68 -6.42 2.61 -8.54
N LEU A 69 -6.51 1.39 -8.02
CA LEU A 69 -5.70 0.25 -8.46
C LEU A 69 -5.96 -0.07 -9.92
N GLU A 70 -7.23 -0.11 -10.36
CA GLU A 70 -7.61 -0.32 -11.76
C GLU A 70 -7.08 0.80 -12.68
N ARG A 71 -7.10 2.05 -12.21
CA ARG A 71 -6.53 3.17 -12.95
C ARG A 71 -5.03 2.99 -13.16
N VAL A 72 -4.28 2.64 -12.10
CA VAL A 72 -2.83 2.40 -12.21
C VAL A 72 -2.56 1.17 -13.07
N ARG A 73 -3.33 0.09 -12.90
CA ARG A 73 -3.23 -1.12 -13.72
C ARG A 73 -3.36 -0.84 -15.22
N ALA A 74 -4.30 0.04 -15.60
CA ALA A 74 -4.49 0.45 -17.00
C ALA A 74 -3.29 1.24 -17.58
N TRP A 75 -2.40 1.75 -16.74
CA TRP A 75 -1.21 2.49 -17.14
C TRP A 75 0.06 1.64 -17.18
N LEU A 76 0.02 0.45 -16.60
CA LEU A 76 1.17 -0.44 -16.55
C LEU A 76 1.58 -0.93 -17.95
N PRO A 77 2.87 -1.09 -18.23
CA PRO A 77 3.34 -1.82 -19.41
C PRO A 77 2.86 -3.26 -19.40
N ALA A 78 2.70 -3.82 -20.59
CA ALA A 78 2.32 -5.23 -20.73
C ALA A 78 3.38 -6.14 -20.10
N GLY A 79 2.97 -7.08 -19.27
CA GLY A 79 3.86 -8.03 -18.59
C GLY A 79 4.69 -7.44 -17.45
N ALA A 80 4.36 -6.23 -16.98
CA ALA A 80 5.04 -5.64 -15.82
C ALA A 80 4.73 -6.43 -14.55
N GLU A 81 5.77 -6.71 -13.77
CA GLU A 81 5.66 -7.25 -12.42
C GLU A 81 5.47 -6.10 -11.42
N VAL A 82 4.54 -6.26 -10.51
CA VAL A 82 4.15 -5.22 -9.53
C VAL A 82 4.25 -5.77 -8.13
N LEU A 83 4.82 -4.99 -7.21
CA LEU A 83 4.76 -5.25 -5.78
C LEU A 83 3.94 -4.14 -5.11
N LEU A 84 2.76 -4.48 -4.60
CA LEU A 84 1.91 -3.57 -3.82
C LEU A 84 2.21 -3.69 -2.33
N CYS A 85 2.59 -2.59 -1.69
CA CYS A 85 2.75 -2.48 -0.25
C CYS A 85 1.65 -1.61 0.35
N ALA A 86 0.98 -2.09 1.41
CA ALA A 86 -0.03 -1.31 2.11
C ALA A 86 -0.04 -1.59 3.62
N ASP A 87 -0.48 -0.59 4.41
CA ASP A 87 -0.54 -0.72 5.87
C ASP A 87 -1.75 -1.55 6.33
N ARG A 88 -1.81 -1.80 7.63
CA ARG A 88 -2.78 -2.66 8.34
C ARG A 88 -4.25 -2.19 8.25
N PHE A 89 -4.52 -1.03 7.69
CA PHE A 89 -5.87 -0.53 7.48
C PHE A 89 -6.53 -1.02 6.18
N TYR A 90 -5.75 -1.52 5.22
CA TYR A 90 -6.23 -1.89 3.89
C TYR A 90 -6.58 -3.37 3.70
N PRO A 91 -5.92 -4.34 4.37
CA PRO A 91 -6.22 -5.75 4.17
C PRO A 91 -7.69 -6.05 4.42
N SER A 92 -8.36 -6.55 3.40
CA SER A 92 -9.77 -6.98 3.41
C SER A 92 -9.93 -8.17 2.46
N VAL A 93 -10.97 -8.95 2.66
CA VAL A 93 -11.31 -10.08 1.78
C VAL A 93 -11.33 -9.63 0.32
N ASP A 94 -12.00 -8.51 0.04
CA ASP A 94 -12.15 -7.98 -1.31
C ASP A 94 -10.81 -7.58 -1.95
N LEU A 95 -9.89 -6.96 -1.18
CA LEU A 95 -8.57 -6.60 -1.69
C LEU A 95 -7.74 -7.83 -2.05
N PHE A 96 -7.74 -8.86 -1.19
CA PHE A 96 -7.04 -10.11 -1.47
C PHE A 96 -7.60 -10.83 -2.70
N GLN A 97 -8.93 -10.88 -2.83
CA GLN A 97 -9.59 -11.48 -4.00
C GLN A 97 -9.27 -10.72 -5.28
N TRP A 98 -9.27 -9.40 -5.21
CA TRP A 98 -8.87 -8.57 -6.35
C TRP A 98 -7.41 -8.84 -6.73
N LEU A 99 -6.48 -8.84 -5.79
CA LEU A 99 -5.05 -9.10 -6.04
C LEU A 99 -4.81 -10.51 -6.61
N ALA A 100 -5.51 -11.52 -6.10
CA ALA A 100 -5.41 -12.90 -6.61
C ALA A 100 -5.83 -13.02 -8.09
N ALA A 101 -6.68 -12.12 -8.57
CA ALA A 101 -7.13 -12.08 -9.96
C ALA A 101 -6.17 -11.31 -10.90
N GLN A 102 -5.10 -10.70 -10.37
CA GLN A 102 -4.16 -9.89 -11.17
C GLN A 102 -2.86 -10.68 -11.45
N PRO A 103 -2.62 -11.12 -12.69
CA PRO A 103 -1.33 -11.73 -13.04
C PRO A 103 -0.17 -10.75 -12.87
N GLY A 104 0.97 -11.21 -12.35
CA GLY A 104 2.17 -10.39 -12.14
C GLY A 104 2.06 -9.40 -10.97
N TRP A 105 1.01 -9.51 -10.14
CA TRP A 105 0.89 -8.69 -8.94
C TRP A 105 1.30 -9.47 -7.70
N HIS A 106 2.31 -8.96 -7.02
CA HIS A 106 2.77 -9.37 -5.70
C HIS A 106 2.29 -8.37 -4.66
N TYR A 107 2.22 -8.80 -3.40
CA TYR A 107 1.83 -7.89 -2.33
C TYR A 107 2.59 -8.14 -1.04
N ARG A 108 2.75 -7.06 -0.24
CA ARG A 108 3.18 -7.05 1.16
C ARG A 108 2.16 -6.20 1.93
N LEU A 109 1.20 -6.87 2.53
CA LEU A 109 0.12 -6.22 3.26
C LEU A 109 0.33 -6.43 4.76
N ARG A 110 0.54 -5.36 5.51
CA ARG A 110 0.63 -5.46 6.97
C ARG A 110 -0.73 -5.79 7.54
N LEU A 111 -0.77 -6.73 8.48
CA LEU A 111 -2.00 -7.17 9.12
C LEU A 111 -2.13 -6.60 10.53
N LYS A 112 -3.38 -6.42 10.99
CA LYS A 112 -3.70 -6.20 12.39
C LYS A 112 -3.51 -7.50 13.17
N GLY A 113 -3.19 -7.43 14.46
CA GLY A 113 -3.00 -8.61 15.30
C GLY A 113 -4.29 -9.36 15.68
N ASN A 114 -5.45 -8.78 15.43
CA ASN A 114 -6.75 -9.35 15.82
C ASN A 114 -7.50 -10.05 14.67
N LEU A 115 -6.85 -10.31 13.54
CA LEU A 115 -7.48 -11.01 12.43
C LEU A 115 -7.47 -12.52 12.68
N ASN A 116 -8.57 -13.19 12.37
CA ASN A 116 -8.65 -14.64 12.44
C ASN A 116 -7.77 -15.26 11.35
N VAL A 117 -7.04 -16.30 11.72
CA VAL A 117 -6.16 -17.05 10.83
C VAL A 117 -6.21 -18.54 11.16
N ASP A 118 -6.40 -19.35 10.13
CA ASP A 118 -6.15 -20.79 10.18
C ASP A 118 -4.74 -21.04 9.64
N PRO A 119 -3.80 -21.47 10.49
CA PRO A 119 -2.42 -21.72 10.05
C PRO A 119 -2.23 -23.05 9.30
N GLY A 120 -3.31 -23.82 9.10
CA GLY A 120 -3.24 -25.16 8.50
C GLY A 120 -2.76 -26.27 9.46
N PHE A 121 -2.50 -25.91 10.72
CA PHE A 121 -2.15 -26.84 11.81
C PHE A 121 -2.64 -26.26 13.14
N GLY A 122 -3.20 -27.12 13.98
CA GLY A 122 -3.79 -26.68 15.25
C GLY A 122 -5.15 -26.00 15.08
N GLU A 123 -5.47 -25.11 15.99
CA GLU A 123 -6.75 -24.40 16.01
C GLU A 123 -6.66 -23.03 15.31
N ILE A 124 -7.81 -22.56 14.83
CA ILE A 124 -7.95 -21.17 14.34
C ILE A 124 -7.61 -20.23 15.50
N THR A 125 -6.79 -19.23 15.19
CA THR A 125 -6.27 -18.29 16.18
C THR A 125 -6.27 -16.87 15.62
N THR A 126 -5.54 -15.93 16.24
CA THR A 126 -5.35 -14.59 15.69
C THR A 126 -3.92 -14.41 15.19
N THR A 127 -3.76 -13.52 14.23
CA THR A 127 -2.45 -13.15 13.68
C THR A 127 -1.47 -12.66 14.76
N GLY A 128 -1.97 -11.93 15.77
CA GLY A 128 -1.18 -11.50 16.93
C GLY A 128 -0.76 -12.64 17.83
N ALA A 129 -1.62 -13.62 18.07
CA ALA A 129 -1.27 -14.81 18.84
C ALA A 129 -0.19 -15.64 18.13
N LEU A 130 -0.25 -15.75 16.78
CA LEU A 130 0.81 -16.38 15.99
C LEU A 130 2.14 -15.66 16.08
N ALA A 131 2.13 -14.33 16.29
CA ALA A 131 3.34 -13.52 16.42
C ALA A 131 3.95 -13.55 17.83
N GLN A 132 3.15 -13.93 18.83
CA GLN A 132 3.59 -13.89 20.23
C GLN A 132 4.79 -14.82 20.49
N GLY A 133 5.85 -14.28 21.10
CA GLY A 133 7.06 -15.04 21.46
C GLY A 133 8.00 -15.35 20.29
N HIS A 134 7.71 -14.87 19.09
CA HIS A 134 8.53 -15.11 17.92
C HIS A 134 9.20 -13.82 17.44
N SER A 135 10.52 -13.84 17.23
CA SER A 135 11.24 -12.79 16.52
C SER A 135 11.11 -12.94 15.01
N GLU A 136 11.09 -14.16 14.51
CA GLU A 136 10.86 -14.52 13.11
C GLU A 136 9.97 -15.78 13.03
N ARG A 137 8.99 -15.74 12.11
CA ARG A 137 8.17 -16.91 11.77
C ARG A 137 7.64 -16.78 10.35
N TYR A 138 7.70 -17.87 9.59
CA TYR A 138 7.27 -17.92 8.20
C TYR A 138 6.27 -19.07 8.04
N LEU A 139 5.08 -18.75 7.50
CA LEU A 139 3.97 -19.68 7.34
C LEU A 139 3.47 -19.62 5.91
N SER A 140 3.49 -20.76 5.23
CA SER A 140 2.94 -20.88 3.88
C SER A 140 1.54 -21.48 3.93
N ASN A 141 0.67 -21.07 3.00
CA ASN A 141 -0.67 -21.63 2.84
C ASN A 141 -1.53 -21.53 4.11
N VAL A 142 -1.64 -20.33 4.64
CA VAL A 142 -2.57 -20.01 5.73
C VAL A 142 -3.86 -19.42 5.15
N TRP A 143 -4.93 -19.47 5.91
CA TRP A 143 -6.22 -18.88 5.53
C TRP A 143 -6.58 -17.76 6.50
N LEU A 144 -6.74 -16.54 5.95
CA LEU A 144 -7.13 -15.36 6.71
C LEU A 144 -8.64 -15.16 6.70
N PHE A 145 -9.11 -14.47 7.70
CA PHE A 145 -10.51 -14.14 7.93
C PHE A 145 -11.39 -15.38 8.11
N ASN A 146 -12.67 -15.17 8.40
CA ASN A 146 -13.64 -16.26 8.50
C ASN A 146 -13.97 -16.86 7.13
N GLU A 147 -13.75 -16.11 6.07
CA GLU A 147 -13.99 -16.48 4.67
C GLU A 147 -12.90 -17.40 4.10
N GLY A 148 -11.80 -17.58 4.82
CA GLY A 148 -10.73 -18.48 4.42
C GLY A 148 -9.97 -18.01 3.18
N VAL A 149 -9.44 -16.78 3.22
CA VAL A 149 -8.63 -16.21 2.12
C VAL A 149 -7.21 -16.79 2.17
N PRO A 150 -6.76 -17.54 1.14
CA PRO A 150 -5.43 -18.13 1.14
C PRO A 150 -4.33 -17.07 0.95
N THR A 151 -3.26 -17.20 1.75
CA THR A 151 -2.08 -16.36 1.66
C THR A 151 -0.88 -17.01 2.35
N ASN A 152 0.27 -16.37 2.32
CA ASN A 152 1.42 -16.70 3.16
C ASN A 152 1.61 -15.58 4.18
N LEU A 153 2.19 -15.91 5.33
CA LEU A 153 2.51 -14.97 6.40
C LEU A 153 3.99 -14.96 6.73
N ALA A 154 4.54 -13.77 6.90
CA ALA A 154 5.82 -13.56 7.54
C ALA A 154 5.65 -12.69 8.77
N ILE A 155 6.19 -13.14 9.88
CA ILE A 155 6.25 -12.40 11.15
C ILE A 155 7.70 -12.01 11.36
N TRP A 156 7.92 -10.73 11.61
CA TRP A 156 9.23 -10.17 11.94
C TRP A 156 9.12 -9.18 13.08
N HIS A 157 9.85 -9.46 14.14
CA HIS A 157 9.93 -8.55 15.28
C HIS A 157 11.39 -8.12 15.47
N GLU A 158 11.67 -6.91 15.05
CA GLU A 158 12.99 -6.31 15.27
C GLU A 158 13.16 -5.87 16.72
N PRO A 159 14.29 -6.16 17.37
CA PRO A 159 14.55 -5.72 18.75
C PRO A 159 14.43 -4.21 18.88
N GLY A 160 13.70 -3.76 19.92
CA GLY A 160 13.46 -2.34 20.18
C GLY A 160 12.20 -1.74 19.53
N HIS A 161 11.53 -2.48 18.64
CA HIS A 161 10.23 -2.07 18.11
C HIS A 161 9.09 -2.59 18.99
N PRO A 162 8.04 -1.77 19.24
CA PRO A 162 6.94 -2.14 20.14
C PRO A 162 6.08 -3.28 19.60
N GLU A 163 5.96 -3.39 18.28
CA GLU A 163 5.09 -4.35 17.63
C GLU A 163 5.81 -5.09 16.49
N PRO A 164 5.55 -6.40 16.32
CA PRO A 164 6.05 -7.13 15.17
C PRO A 164 5.36 -6.67 13.87
N TRP A 165 6.05 -6.84 12.76
CA TRP A 165 5.42 -6.87 11.47
C TRP A 165 4.77 -8.24 11.25
N ILE A 166 3.52 -8.21 10.87
CA ILE A 166 2.76 -9.39 10.43
C ILE A 166 2.36 -9.09 9.00
N ILE A 167 3.07 -9.69 8.05
CA ILE A 167 2.95 -9.35 6.62
C ILE A 167 2.34 -10.53 5.87
N ALA A 168 1.19 -10.27 5.21
CA ALA A 168 0.63 -11.19 4.24
C ALA A 168 1.28 -10.98 2.87
N MET A 169 1.53 -12.08 2.15
CA MET A 169 2.17 -12.07 0.84
C MET A 169 1.77 -13.28 0.00
N ASN A 170 1.84 -13.16 -1.33
CA ASN A 170 1.63 -14.31 -2.22
C ASN A 170 2.93 -15.03 -2.59
N ASP A 171 4.08 -14.42 -2.35
CA ASP A 171 5.38 -15.07 -2.52
C ASP A 171 5.72 -16.02 -1.37
N PRO A 172 6.67 -16.95 -1.56
CA PRO A 172 7.21 -17.76 -0.46
C PRO A 172 7.74 -16.85 0.66
N PRO A 173 7.30 -17.06 1.92
CA PRO A 173 7.66 -16.17 3.01
C PRO A 173 9.08 -16.48 3.53
N HIS A 174 9.95 -15.48 3.53
CA HIS A 174 11.28 -15.52 4.10
C HIS A 174 11.76 -14.11 4.48
N ARG A 175 12.93 -14.00 5.08
CA ARG A 175 13.43 -12.73 5.63
C ARG A 175 13.49 -11.61 4.60
N ALA A 176 13.99 -11.88 3.40
CA ALA A 176 14.09 -10.85 2.37
C ALA A 176 12.69 -10.37 1.92
N THR A 177 11.74 -11.30 1.69
CA THR A 177 10.38 -10.92 1.25
C THR A 177 9.61 -10.13 2.30
N VAL A 178 9.83 -10.35 3.60
CA VAL A 178 9.21 -9.50 4.63
C VAL A 178 9.85 -8.12 4.67
N GLN A 179 11.14 -8.02 4.41
CA GLN A 179 11.86 -6.74 4.38
C GLN A 179 11.42 -5.85 3.20
N ASP A 180 10.93 -6.41 2.10
CA ASP A 180 10.36 -5.64 0.98
C ASP A 180 9.24 -4.69 1.45
N TYR A 181 8.54 -5.02 2.55
CA TYR A 181 7.52 -4.13 3.13
C TYR A 181 8.09 -2.76 3.53
N ALA A 182 9.37 -2.67 3.86
CA ALA A 182 10.03 -1.39 4.18
C ALA A 182 9.99 -0.39 3.02
N CYS A 183 9.84 -0.88 1.80
CA CYS A 183 9.71 -0.03 0.61
C CYS A 183 8.48 0.88 0.68
N ARG A 184 7.44 0.52 1.46
CA ARG A 184 6.27 1.37 1.72
C ARG A 184 6.66 2.72 2.33
N TRP A 185 7.68 2.78 3.14
CA TRP A 185 8.03 4.00 3.87
C TRP A 185 8.40 5.19 2.97
N GLY A 186 8.70 4.99 1.70
CA GLY A 186 8.90 6.08 0.75
C GLY A 186 7.70 7.02 0.61
N ILE A 187 6.48 6.56 0.93
CA ILE A 187 5.26 7.38 0.86
C ILE A 187 5.17 8.39 2.02
N GLU A 188 5.73 8.09 3.19
CA GLU A 188 5.66 8.97 4.35
C GLU A 188 6.42 10.29 4.17
N PRO A 189 7.70 10.30 3.68
CA PRO A 189 8.37 11.53 3.29
C PRO A 189 7.61 12.32 2.22
N MET A 190 7.01 11.64 1.25
CA MET A 190 6.19 12.29 0.21
C MET A 190 4.98 13.03 0.82
N PHE A 191 4.24 12.39 1.74
CA PHE A 191 3.16 13.07 2.45
C PHE A 191 3.67 14.24 3.30
N SER A 192 4.83 14.10 3.92
CA SER A 192 5.44 15.18 4.68
C SER A 192 5.84 16.35 3.78
N ASP A 193 6.36 16.08 2.58
CA ASP A 193 6.68 17.13 1.60
C ASP A 193 5.39 17.83 1.12
N PHE A 194 4.29 17.11 0.95
CA PHE A 194 3.00 17.73 0.63
C PHE A 194 2.48 18.59 1.77
N LYS A 195 2.47 18.07 2.99
CA LYS A 195 1.83 18.69 4.15
C LYS A 195 2.60 19.91 4.67
N SER A 196 3.83 19.73 5.10
CA SER A 196 4.53 20.73 5.93
C SER A 196 5.92 21.09 5.46
N ARG A 197 6.66 20.19 4.81
CA ARG A 197 8.07 20.42 4.47
C ARG A 197 8.29 21.15 3.15
N GLY A 198 7.37 21.04 2.19
CA GLY A 198 7.53 21.60 0.85
C GLY A 198 6.35 22.48 0.45
N PHE A 199 5.20 21.86 0.15
CA PHE A 199 4.06 22.55 -0.43
C PHE A 199 3.10 23.17 0.59
N GLN A 200 3.26 22.91 1.89
CA GLN A 200 2.45 23.46 2.99
C GLN A 200 0.95 23.27 2.78
N LEU A 201 0.55 22.06 2.34
CA LEU A 201 -0.85 21.74 2.04
C LEU A 201 -1.77 21.89 3.27
N GLU A 202 -1.22 21.73 4.49
CA GLU A 202 -1.96 21.91 5.73
C GLU A 202 -2.47 23.34 5.92
N ASP A 203 -1.77 24.34 5.37
CA ASP A 203 -2.13 25.76 5.45
C ASP A 203 -3.18 26.17 4.41
N THR A 204 -3.54 25.27 3.49
CA THR A 204 -4.54 25.58 2.47
C THR A 204 -5.91 25.89 3.10
N GLN A 205 -6.59 26.87 2.55
CA GLN A 205 -7.97 27.24 2.95
C GLN A 205 -9.03 26.58 2.05
N LEU A 206 -8.64 25.62 1.20
CA LEU A 206 -9.57 24.95 0.31
C LEU A 206 -10.63 24.18 1.09
N GLN A 207 -11.88 24.31 0.64
CA GLN A 207 -13.06 23.65 1.24
C GLN A 207 -13.73 22.66 0.28
N ALA A 208 -13.31 22.63 -0.99
CA ALA A 208 -13.90 21.79 -2.02
C ALA A 208 -12.90 20.71 -2.47
N ALA A 209 -13.33 19.45 -2.46
CA ALA A 209 -12.50 18.29 -2.79
C ALA A 209 -11.95 18.36 -4.23
N ASP A 210 -12.76 18.86 -5.18
CA ASP A 210 -12.34 19.03 -6.58
C ASP A 210 -11.23 20.06 -6.78
N ARG A 211 -11.17 21.08 -5.92
CA ARG A 211 -10.09 22.07 -5.93
C ARG A 211 -8.82 21.49 -5.33
N LEU A 212 -8.96 20.70 -4.27
CA LEU A 212 -7.83 19.99 -3.66
C LEU A 212 -7.25 18.95 -4.64
N ASP A 213 -8.10 18.22 -5.36
CA ASP A 213 -7.69 17.26 -6.40
C ASP A 213 -6.81 17.94 -7.47
N ARG A 214 -7.22 19.13 -7.95
CA ARG A 214 -6.42 19.92 -8.91
C ARG A 214 -5.11 20.42 -8.32
N LEU A 215 -5.11 20.83 -7.04
CA LEU A 215 -3.90 21.25 -6.36
C LEU A 215 -2.91 20.09 -6.24
N LEU A 216 -3.40 18.90 -5.85
CA LEU A 216 -2.59 17.67 -5.78
C LEU A 216 -1.97 17.34 -7.16
N LEU A 217 -2.71 17.55 -8.26
CA LEU A 217 -2.17 17.37 -9.60
C LEU A 217 -1.00 18.32 -9.88
N ILE A 218 -1.15 19.60 -9.53
CA ILE A 218 -0.07 20.61 -9.73
C ILE A 218 1.15 20.24 -8.89
N MET A 219 0.95 19.89 -7.62
CA MET A 219 2.02 19.48 -6.70
C MET A 219 2.73 18.22 -7.19
N THR A 220 1.96 17.23 -7.65
CA THR A 220 2.49 16.02 -8.25
C THR A 220 3.39 16.34 -9.45
N LEU A 221 2.92 17.15 -10.40
CA LEU A 221 3.73 17.55 -11.54
C LEU A 221 4.99 18.30 -11.12
N ALA A 222 4.94 19.12 -10.08
CA ALA A 222 6.11 19.81 -9.54
C ALA A 222 7.14 18.85 -8.89
N MET A 223 6.69 17.72 -8.32
CA MET A 223 7.61 16.71 -7.76
C MET A 223 8.39 15.94 -8.83
N TYR A 224 7.87 15.91 -10.02
CA TYR A 224 8.51 15.18 -11.13
C TYR A 224 9.45 16.06 -11.97
N TRP A 225 9.34 17.34 -11.82
CA TRP A 225 10.18 18.27 -12.53
C TRP A 225 11.50 18.54 -11.79
#